data_16ce47501a388b1823f2365cab4ee69d
#
_entry.id   16ce47501a388b1823f2365cab4ee69d
#
_cell.length_a   1.000
_cell.length_b   1.000
_cell.length_c   1.000
_cell.angle_alpha   90.00
_cell.angle_beta   90.00
_cell.angle_gamma   90.00
#
_symmetry.space_group_name_H-M   'P 1'
#
loop_
_entity.id
_entity.type
_entity.pdbx_description
1 polymer ?
#
loop_
_entity_poly.entity_id
_entity_poly.type
_entity_poly.pdbx_seq_one_letter_code
_entity_poly.pdbx_strand_id
1 'polypeptide(L)'
;VHATESSLRVKLLDNPRAALLMEQLDWFSQRNLQIHSQVVLCPGLNDGEDLERTLLELAEFHKGDWPAVLSVAVVPVGLTRFRPKKDGLLPVDCDCAKTVISQVENLQTQFQASLGTRFAWLSDEWYLIAGQNLPVRSSYEDLPQQENGVGSIRAFLEDIDKATENLPKRLRTQRTCSWVV
;
A
#
# COMPACT_ATOMS: atom_id res chain seq x y z
N VAL A 1 -9.30 -4.87 -1.82
CA VAL A 1 -10.49 -3.99 -1.72
C VAL A 1 -10.67 -3.15 -2.98
N HIS A 2 -9.73 -2.35 -3.40
CA HIS A 2 -9.67 -1.43 -4.54
C HIS A 2 -10.62 -0.22 -4.45
N ALA A 3 -11.88 -0.39 -4.06
CA ALA A 3 -12.85 0.67 -3.80
C ALA A 3 -13.94 0.15 -2.86
N THR A 4 -14.55 1.02 -2.09
CA THR A 4 -15.74 0.73 -1.26
C THR A 4 -17.02 1.06 -2.01
N GLU A 5 -16.98 2.00 -2.95
CA GLU A 5 -18.12 2.29 -3.82
C GLU A 5 -18.45 1.06 -4.70
N SER A 6 -19.67 0.54 -4.57
CA SER A 6 -20.07 -0.76 -5.10
C SER A 6 -19.98 -0.85 -6.63
N SER A 7 -20.44 0.17 -7.36
CA SER A 7 -20.46 0.15 -8.83
C SER A 7 -19.03 0.24 -9.40
N LEU A 8 -18.19 1.09 -8.81
CA LEU A 8 -16.79 1.22 -9.16
C LEU A 8 -16.03 -0.09 -8.90
N ARG A 9 -16.29 -0.71 -7.75
CA ARG A 9 -15.64 -1.97 -7.39
C ARG A 9 -16.06 -3.12 -8.32
N VAL A 10 -17.34 -3.21 -8.69
CA VAL A 10 -17.83 -4.16 -9.69
C VAL A 10 -17.11 -3.95 -11.02
N LYS A 11 -16.97 -2.70 -11.46
CA LYS A 11 -16.28 -2.34 -12.70
C LYS A 11 -14.78 -2.73 -12.66
N LEU A 12 -14.09 -2.42 -11.55
CA LEU A 12 -12.66 -2.71 -11.39
C LEU A 12 -12.35 -4.21 -11.37
N LEU A 13 -13.24 -5.02 -10.81
CA LEU A 13 -13.04 -6.45 -10.61
C LEU A 13 -13.78 -7.32 -11.67
N ASP A 14 -14.57 -6.70 -12.52
CA ASP A 14 -15.45 -7.38 -13.50
C ASP A 14 -16.27 -8.50 -12.82
N ASN A 15 -16.80 -8.21 -11.64
CA ASN A 15 -17.50 -9.20 -10.81
C ASN A 15 -18.68 -8.57 -10.06
N PRO A 16 -19.93 -8.93 -10.37
CA PRO A 16 -21.12 -8.39 -9.68
C PRO A 16 -21.11 -8.63 -8.15
N ARG A 17 -20.52 -9.73 -7.69
CA ARG A 17 -20.41 -10.02 -6.24
C ARG A 17 -19.47 -9.08 -5.51
N ALA A 18 -18.66 -8.33 -6.24
CA ALA A 18 -17.80 -7.32 -5.65
C ALA A 18 -18.56 -6.18 -4.96
N ALA A 19 -19.83 -5.97 -5.30
CA ALA A 19 -20.70 -4.99 -4.65
C ALA A 19 -20.90 -5.25 -3.13
N LEU A 20 -20.73 -6.47 -2.67
CA LEU A 20 -21.05 -6.90 -1.30
C LEU A 20 -19.92 -6.63 -0.28
N LEU A 21 -18.95 -5.80 -0.59
CA LEU A 21 -17.79 -5.58 0.28
C LEU A 21 -18.19 -5.09 1.67
N MET A 22 -19.03 -4.06 1.76
CA MET A 22 -19.40 -3.46 3.04
C MET A 22 -20.14 -4.45 3.93
N GLU A 23 -21.07 -5.24 3.36
CA GLU A 23 -21.74 -6.33 4.05
C GLU A 23 -20.77 -7.40 4.57
N GLN A 24 -19.71 -7.70 3.79
CA GLN A 24 -18.66 -8.64 4.20
C GLN A 24 -17.82 -8.08 5.35
N LEU A 25 -17.49 -6.79 5.34
CA LEU A 25 -16.76 -6.14 6.44
C LEU A 25 -17.60 -6.10 7.72
N ASP A 26 -18.90 -5.80 7.62
CA ASP A 26 -19.84 -5.90 8.74
C ASP A 26 -19.89 -7.34 9.30
N TRP A 27 -19.93 -8.32 8.41
CA TRP A 27 -19.93 -9.72 8.80
C TRP A 27 -18.63 -10.12 9.53
N PHE A 28 -17.46 -9.61 9.09
CA PHE A 28 -16.18 -9.80 9.78
C PHE A 28 -16.18 -9.15 11.16
N SER A 29 -16.64 -7.90 11.24
CA SER A 29 -16.73 -7.14 12.48
C SER A 29 -17.57 -7.89 13.54
N GLN A 30 -18.76 -8.39 13.16
CA GLN A 30 -19.65 -9.14 14.05
C GLN A 30 -19.05 -10.45 14.57
N ARG A 31 -17.98 -10.95 13.94
CA ARG A 31 -17.31 -12.22 14.28
C ARG A 31 -15.90 -12.06 14.79
N ASN A 32 -15.49 -10.84 15.07
CA ASN A 32 -14.14 -10.49 15.51
C ASN A 32 -13.04 -11.03 14.56
N LEU A 33 -13.34 -11.07 13.26
CA LEU A 33 -12.38 -11.44 12.22
C LEU A 33 -11.64 -10.18 11.76
N GLN A 34 -10.34 -10.27 11.72
CA GLN A 34 -9.44 -9.14 11.40
C GLN A 34 -8.74 -9.38 10.08
N ILE A 35 -8.65 -8.33 9.26
CA ILE A 35 -7.96 -8.36 7.98
C ILE A 35 -7.02 -7.18 7.82
N HIS A 36 -5.94 -7.39 7.08
CA HIS A 36 -5.21 -6.35 6.37
C HIS A 36 -5.77 -6.21 4.98
N SER A 37 -5.98 -4.98 4.52
CA SER A 37 -6.54 -4.73 3.20
C SER A 37 -5.53 -4.06 2.26
N GLN A 38 -5.79 -4.19 0.95
CA GLN A 38 -4.97 -3.58 -0.09
C GLN A 38 -5.87 -2.85 -1.09
N VAL A 39 -5.48 -1.65 -1.49
CA VAL A 39 -6.04 -0.89 -2.59
C VAL A 39 -5.00 -0.83 -3.70
N VAL A 40 -5.30 -1.46 -4.85
CA VAL A 40 -4.53 -1.24 -6.07
C VAL A 40 -5.12 -0.01 -6.75
N LEU A 41 -4.35 1.05 -6.82
CA LEU A 41 -4.79 2.32 -7.40
C LEU A 41 -4.54 2.33 -8.90
N CYS A 42 -5.60 2.63 -9.65
CA CYS A 42 -5.61 2.76 -11.10
C CYS A 42 -5.94 4.22 -11.44
N PRO A 43 -4.99 5.00 -11.99
CA PRO A 43 -5.19 6.42 -12.30
C PRO A 43 -6.44 6.66 -13.16
N GLY A 44 -7.24 7.67 -12.80
CA GLY A 44 -8.50 8.03 -13.46
C GLY A 44 -9.67 7.07 -13.20
N LEU A 45 -9.51 6.09 -12.31
CA LEU A 45 -10.59 5.15 -11.95
C LEU A 45 -10.94 5.19 -10.47
N ASN A 46 -9.99 4.93 -9.59
CA ASN A 46 -10.21 4.87 -8.13
C ASN A 46 -9.21 5.73 -7.36
N ASP A 47 -8.72 6.78 -7.97
CA ASP A 47 -7.90 7.83 -7.37
C ASP A 47 -8.76 9.00 -6.84
N GLY A 48 -8.13 10.07 -6.38
CA GLY A 48 -8.79 11.28 -5.91
C GLY A 48 -9.86 11.02 -4.85
N GLU A 49 -11.08 11.50 -5.08
CA GLU A 49 -12.21 11.40 -4.14
C GLU A 49 -12.60 9.94 -3.85
N ASP A 50 -12.46 9.04 -4.81
CA ASP A 50 -12.77 7.62 -4.63
C ASP A 50 -11.75 6.93 -3.72
N LEU A 51 -10.47 7.27 -3.81
CA LEU A 51 -9.44 6.81 -2.88
C LEU A 51 -9.72 7.33 -1.47
N GLU A 52 -9.97 8.62 -1.32
CA GLU A 52 -10.27 9.25 -0.03
C GLU A 52 -11.47 8.59 0.65
N ARG A 53 -12.59 8.48 -0.06
CA ARG A 53 -13.79 7.79 0.42
C ARG A 53 -13.47 6.37 0.87
N THR A 54 -12.76 5.61 0.04
CA THR A 54 -12.38 4.23 0.33
C THR A 54 -11.59 4.12 1.62
N LEU A 55 -10.59 4.98 1.83
CA LEU A 55 -9.78 4.96 3.04
C LEU A 55 -10.55 5.38 4.29
N LEU A 56 -11.40 6.40 4.17
CA LEU A 56 -12.26 6.85 5.28
C LEU A 56 -13.29 5.79 5.68
N GLU A 57 -13.97 5.17 4.72
CA GLU A 57 -14.94 4.12 5.00
C GLU A 57 -14.31 2.86 5.57
N LEU A 58 -13.10 2.47 5.12
CA LEU A 58 -12.35 1.36 5.73
C LEU A 58 -11.90 1.68 7.16
N ALA A 59 -11.58 2.94 7.45
CA ALA A 59 -11.19 3.38 8.78
C ALA A 59 -12.34 3.26 9.81
N GLU A 60 -13.61 3.33 9.37
CA GLU A 60 -14.76 3.07 10.25
C GLU A 60 -14.72 1.64 10.84
N PHE A 61 -14.11 0.68 10.13
CA PHE A 61 -13.93 -0.69 10.59
C PHE A 61 -12.67 -0.91 11.43
N HIS A 62 -11.91 0.16 11.69
CA HIS A 62 -10.74 0.16 12.60
C HIS A 62 -11.11 0.63 14.02
N LYS A 63 -12.34 0.43 14.47
CA LYS A 63 -12.84 0.88 15.77
C LYS A 63 -13.08 -0.28 16.72
N GLY A 64 -13.00 0.00 18.02
CA GLY A 64 -13.23 -0.97 19.09
C GLY A 64 -12.02 -1.86 19.39
N ASP A 65 -12.21 -2.82 20.31
CA ASP A 65 -11.15 -3.70 20.80
C ASP A 65 -10.71 -4.76 19.76
N TRP A 66 -11.61 -5.07 18.79
CA TRP A 66 -11.39 -6.05 17.74
C TRP A 66 -11.74 -5.46 16.36
N PRO A 67 -10.92 -4.54 15.84
CA PRO A 67 -11.18 -3.90 14.56
C PRO A 67 -11.16 -4.91 13.42
N ALA A 68 -12.16 -4.87 12.53
CA ALA A 68 -12.22 -5.78 11.39
C ALA A 68 -11.15 -5.45 10.32
N VAL A 69 -10.83 -4.17 10.12
CA VAL A 69 -9.74 -3.74 9.22
C VAL A 69 -8.59 -3.20 10.06
N LEU A 70 -7.48 -3.92 10.08
CA LEU A 70 -6.29 -3.54 10.84
C LEU A 70 -5.48 -2.45 10.17
N SER A 71 -5.36 -2.52 8.86
CA SER A 71 -4.58 -1.57 8.08
C SER A 71 -4.89 -1.67 6.58
N VAL A 72 -4.51 -0.63 5.83
CA VAL A 72 -4.66 -0.57 4.37
C VAL A 72 -3.32 -0.27 3.72
N ALA A 73 -2.91 -1.09 2.75
CA ALA A 73 -1.84 -0.75 1.82
C ALA A 73 -2.41 -0.15 0.54
N VAL A 74 -1.88 0.98 0.11
CA VAL A 74 -2.18 1.57 -1.21
C VAL A 74 -0.99 1.29 -2.11
N VAL A 75 -1.21 0.53 -3.18
CA VAL A 75 -0.17 0.15 -4.13
C VAL A 75 -0.51 0.64 -5.54
N PRO A 76 0.45 1.05 -6.36
CA PRO A 76 0.18 1.44 -7.74
C PRO A 76 -0.21 0.23 -8.59
N VAL A 77 -1.01 0.45 -9.63
CA VAL A 77 -1.33 -0.61 -10.59
C VAL A 77 -0.07 -1.03 -11.35
N GLY A 78 0.24 -2.33 -11.31
CA GLY A 78 1.34 -2.92 -12.07
C GLY A 78 0.89 -3.28 -13.49
N LEU A 79 1.44 -2.60 -14.50
CA LEU A 79 1.17 -2.89 -15.90
C LEU A 79 2.30 -3.70 -16.50
N THR A 80 2.02 -4.98 -16.83
CA THR A 80 3.00 -5.86 -17.46
C THR A 80 2.87 -5.84 -18.99
N ARG A 81 3.96 -6.17 -19.69
CA ARG A 81 3.98 -6.30 -21.16
C ARG A 81 3.01 -7.35 -21.72
N PHE A 82 2.53 -8.26 -20.88
CA PHE A 82 1.62 -9.34 -21.26
C PHE A 82 0.16 -8.97 -21.09
N ARG A 83 -0.14 -7.81 -20.53
CA ARG A 83 -1.51 -7.35 -20.32
C ARG A 83 -2.17 -6.95 -21.65
N PRO A 84 -3.46 -7.27 -21.85
CA PRO A 84 -4.18 -6.85 -23.05
C PRO A 84 -4.21 -5.32 -23.15
N LYS A 85 -3.83 -4.77 -24.30
CA LYS A 85 -3.86 -3.30 -24.55
C LYS A 85 -5.26 -2.69 -24.47
N LYS A 86 -6.29 -3.51 -24.38
CA LYS A 86 -7.71 -3.08 -24.40
C LYS A 86 -8.28 -2.74 -23.01
N ASP A 87 -7.55 -2.95 -21.93
CA ASP A 87 -8.09 -2.73 -20.57
C ASP A 87 -8.18 -1.25 -20.16
N GLY A 88 -7.59 -0.35 -20.95
CA GLY A 88 -7.69 1.10 -20.75
C GLY A 88 -7.01 1.61 -19.48
N LEU A 89 -6.25 0.78 -18.77
CA LEU A 89 -5.55 1.23 -17.57
C LEU A 89 -4.34 2.08 -17.93
N LEU A 90 -4.17 3.16 -17.18
CA LEU A 90 -3.05 4.06 -17.30
C LEU A 90 -1.94 3.70 -16.30
N PRO A 91 -0.65 3.81 -16.67
CA PRO A 91 0.43 3.71 -15.72
C PRO A 91 0.40 4.89 -14.76
N VAL A 92 0.88 4.66 -13.54
CA VAL A 92 1.14 5.75 -12.60
C VAL A 92 2.37 6.52 -13.06
N ASP A 93 2.23 7.81 -13.27
CA ASP A 93 3.34 8.73 -13.57
C ASP A 93 3.81 9.48 -12.32
N CYS A 94 4.86 10.28 -12.47
CA CYS A 94 5.48 11.02 -11.37
C CYS A 94 4.50 12.01 -10.70
N ASP A 95 3.67 12.70 -11.49
CA ASP A 95 2.77 13.73 -10.96
C ASP A 95 1.56 13.09 -10.25
N CYS A 96 1.02 12.01 -10.80
CA CYS A 96 0.02 11.18 -10.14
C CYS A 96 0.58 10.66 -8.80
N ALA A 97 1.80 10.12 -8.79
CA ALA A 97 2.41 9.60 -7.57
C ALA A 97 2.56 10.68 -6.49
N LYS A 98 3.02 11.88 -6.84
CA LYS A 98 3.11 13.00 -5.89
C LYS A 98 1.76 13.40 -5.32
N THR A 99 0.73 13.44 -6.14
CA THR A 99 -0.63 13.76 -5.72
C THR A 99 -1.16 12.73 -4.73
N VAL A 100 -1.00 11.43 -5.04
CA VAL A 100 -1.44 10.33 -4.16
C VAL A 100 -0.65 10.33 -2.84
N ILE A 101 0.67 10.56 -2.89
CA ILE A 101 1.49 10.67 -1.67
C ILE A 101 0.94 11.77 -0.78
N SER A 102 0.76 12.98 -1.31
CA SER A 102 0.24 14.11 -0.53
C SER A 102 -1.14 13.83 0.06
N GLN A 103 -2.04 13.22 -0.71
CA GLN A 103 -3.39 12.87 -0.26
C GLN A 103 -3.35 11.86 0.89
N VAL A 104 -2.60 10.77 0.74
CA VAL A 104 -2.54 9.71 1.76
C VAL A 104 -1.82 10.18 3.02
N GLU A 105 -0.75 10.97 2.91
CA GLU A 105 -0.06 11.53 4.07
C GLU A 105 -0.94 12.51 4.87
N ASN A 106 -1.79 13.28 4.20
CA ASN A 106 -2.80 14.11 4.87
C ASN A 106 -3.83 13.26 5.64
N LEU A 107 -4.31 12.17 5.03
CA LEU A 107 -5.22 11.23 5.70
C LEU A 107 -4.53 10.51 6.85
N GLN A 108 -3.28 10.11 6.72
CA GLN A 108 -2.49 9.52 7.82
C GLN A 108 -2.43 10.44 9.04
N THR A 109 -2.31 11.76 8.84
CA THR A 109 -2.33 12.73 9.94
C THR A 109 -3.68 12.73 10.65
N GLN A 110 -4.78 12.62 9.93
CA GLN A 110 -6.12 12.53 10.50
C GLN A 110 -6.33 11.18 11.22
N PHE A 111 -5.89 10.08 10.63
CA PHE A 111 -5.97 8.74 11.23
C PHE A 111 -5.11 8.65 12.49
N GLN A 112 -3.91 9.21 12.49
CA GLN A 112 -3.06 9.25 13.67
C GLN A 112 -3.74 9.98 14.84
N ALA A 113 -4.47 11.06 14.56
CA ALA A 113 -5.19 11.83 15.58
C ALA A 113 -6.46 11.11 16.08
N SER A 114 -7.16 10.38 15.22
CA SER A 114 -8.46 9.76 15.53
C SER A 114 -8.36 8.28 15.93
N LEU A 115 -7.41 7.53 15.37
CA LEU A 115 -7.25 6.09 15.57
C LEU A 115 -5.97 5.71 16.35
N GLY A 116 -5.03 6.64 16.51
CA GLY A 116 -3.74 6.37 17.15
C GLY A 116 -2.73 5.64 16.27
N THR A 117 -3.04 5.41 15.01
CA THR A 117 -2.19 4.79 13.99
C THR A 117 -2.34 5.50 12.67
N ARG A 118 -1.35 5.40 11.78
CA ARG A 118 -1.45 5.92 10.41
C ARG A 118 -2.48 5.19 9.56
N PHE A 119 -2.82 3.96 9.91
CA PHE A 119 -3.85 3.10 9.33
C PHE A 119 -3.67 2.76 7.84
N ALA A 120 -3.44 3.76 6.96
CA ALA A 120 -3.22 3.58 5.54
C ALA A 120 -1.77 3.92 5.16
N TRP A 121 -1.09 3.00 4.48
CA TRP A 121 0.29 3.18 4.04
C TRP A 121 0.44 3.05 2.53
N LEU A 122 1.32 3.87 1.97
CA LEU A 122 1.77 3.75 0.59
C LEU A 122 2.89 2.70 0.50
N SER A 123 2.86 1.86 -0.54
CA SER A 123 4.04 1.05 -0.85
C SER A 123 5.23 1.93 -1.22
N ASP A 124 6.44 1.45 -1.00
CA ASP A 124 7.67 2.19 -1.28
C ASP A 124 7.79 2.59 -2.77
N GLU A 125 7.15 1.84 -3.66
CA GLU A 125 7.11 2.10 -5.09
C GLU A 125 6.56 3.51 -5.43
N TRP A 126 5.60 4.03 -4.66
CA TRP A 126 5.07 5.37 -4.87
C TRP A 126 6.16 6.44 -4.79
N TYR A 127 7.02 6.35 -3.77
CA TYR A 127 8.12 7.30 -3.57
C TYR A 127 9.17 7.18 -4.65
N LEU A 128 9.45 5.96 -5.13
CA LEU A 128 10.36 5.74 -6.26
C LEU A 128 9.81 6.35 -7.56
N ILE A 129 8.53 6.16 -7.87
CA ILE A 129 7.88 6.76 -9.06
C ILE A 129 7.89 8.29 -8.96
N ALA A 130 7.61 8.83 -7.77
CA ALA A 130 7.61 10.28 -7.53
C ALA A 130 9.02 10.90 -7.53
N GLY A 131 10.09 10.10 -7.52
CA GLY A 131 11.46 10.58 -7.34
C GLY A 131 11.72 11.20 -5.97
N GLN A 132 10.98 10.73 -4.95
CA GLN A 132 11.09 11.21 -3.56
C GLN A 132 11.86 10.22 -2.69
N ASN A 133 12.40 10.72 -1.58
CA ASN A 133 13.01 9.86 -0.58
C ASN A 133 11.95 9.02 0.14
N LEU A 134 12.31 7.79 0.47
CA LEU A 134 11.46 6.94 1.33
C LEU A 134 11.27 7.58 2.71
N PRO A 135 10.08 7.44 3.31
CA PRO A 135 9.84 7.87 4.68
C PRO A 135 10.86 7.26 5.67
N VAL A 136 11.05 7.91 6.80
CA VAL A 136 11.88 7.37 7.89
C VAL A 136 11.24 6.12 8.50
N ARG A 137 12.06 5.24 9.07
CA ARG A 137 11.59 3.95 9.63
C ARG A 137 10.40 4.07 10.58
N SER A 138 10.40 5.10 11.43
CA SER A 138 9.31 5.35 12.39
C SER A 138 7.96 5.68 11.72
N SER A 139 7.95 6.11 10.47
CA SER A 139 6.70 6.35 9.73
C SER A 139 5.96 5.09 9.33
N TYR A 140 6.63 3.95 9.35
CA TYR A 140 6.04 2.65 9.02
C TYR A 140 5.53 1.86 10.23
N GLU A 141 5.63 2.45 11.43
CA GLU A 141 5.28 1.79 12.70
C GLU A 141 5.98 0.42 12.80
N ASP A 142 5.26 -0.67 13.06
CA ASP A 142 5.78 -2.04 13.12
C ASP A 142 5.74 -2.79 11.78
N LEU A 143 5.60 -2.09 10.65
CA LEU A 143 5.53 -2.63 9.28
C LEU A 143 4.33 -3.57 9.04
N PRO A 144 3.10 -3.16 9.34
CA PRO A 144 1.94 -4.06 9.26
C PRO A 144 1.62 -4.53 7.84
N GLN A 145 2.19 -3.89 6.81
CA GLN A 145 1.94 -4.16 5.39
C GLN A 145 3.22 -4.44 4.59
N GLN A 146 4.26 -4.96 5.24
CA GLN A 146 5.55 -5.20 4.58
C GLN A 146 5.44 -6.13 3.36
N GLU A 147 4.59 -7.14 3.41
CA GLU A 147 4.32 -8.06 2.29
C GLU A 147 3.72 -7.36 1.06
N ASN A 148 3.08 -6.21 1.25
CA ASN A 148 2.55 -5.36 0.20
C ASN A 148 3.54 -4.26 -0.24
N GLY A 149 4.82 -4.38 0.10
CA GLY A 149 5.87 -3.45 -0.28
C GLY A 149 5.92 -2.16 0.54
N VAL A 150 5.24 -2.11 1.69
CA VAL A 150 5.26 -0.96 2.60
C VAL A 150 6.48 -1.06 3.52
N GLY A 151 7.45 -0.18 3.35
CA GLY A 151 8.69 -0.13 4.15
C GLY A 151 9.68 -1.27 3.86
N SER A 152 9.45 -2.10 2.84
CA SER A 152 10.34 -3.21 2.48
C SER A 152 11.70 -2.73 2.01
N ILE A 153 11.74 -1.68 1.18
CA ILE A 153 13.00 -1.09 0.70
C ILE A 153 13.70 -0.37 1.85
N ARG A 154 12.97 0.34 2.70
CA ARG A 154 13.55 0.97 3.89
C ARG A 154 14.22 -0.06 4.80
N ALA A 155 13.54 -1.17 5.11
CA ALA A 155 14.10 -2.25 5.92
C ALA A 155 15.34 -2.86 5.27
N PHE A 156 15.31 -3.11 3.96
CA PHE A 156 16.44 -3.64 3.21
C PHE A 156 17.66 -2.71 3.25
N LEU A 157 17.47 -1.40 3.08
CA LEU A 157 18.57 -0.42 3.16
C LEU A 157 19.19 -0.38 4.57
N GLU A 158 18.38 -0.43 5.62
CA GLU A 158 18.87 -0.50 7.00
C GLU A 158 19.68 -1.78 7.28
N ASP A 159 19.25 -2.90 6.70
CA ASP A 159 19.97 -4.17 6.84
C ASP A 159 21.30 -4.16 6.07
N ILE A 160 21.36 -3.50 4.90
CA ILE A 160 22.61 -3.26 4.19
C ILE A 160 23.56 -2.40 5.03
N ASP A 161 23.08 -1.29 5.59
CA ASP A 161 23.88 -0.38 6.40
C ASP A 161 24.49 -1.14 7.60
N LYS A 162 23.67 -1.88 8.34
CA LYS A 162 24.12 -2.73 9.46
C LYS A 162 25.15 -3.80 9.02
N ALA A 163 24.91 -4.43 7.87
CA ALA A 163 25.81 -5.44 7.35
C ALA A 163 27.16 -4.85 6.91
N THR A 164 27.14 -3.63 6.34
CA THR A 164 28.36 -2.95 5.87
C THR A 164 29.25 -2.47 7.02
N GLU A 165 28.65 -2.08 8.16
CA GLU A 165 29.41 -1.72 9.38
C GLU A 165 30.32 -2.86 9.87
N ASN A 166 29.91 -4.10 9.64
CA ASN A 166 30.61 -5.29 10.09
C ASN A 166 31.46 -5.98 9.01
N LEU A 167 31.61 -5.36 7.84
CA LEU A 167 32.40 -5.95 6.76
C LEU A 167 33.90 -5.97 7.12
N PRO A 168 34.62 -7.09 6.83
CA PRO A 168 36.07 -7.15 7.03
C PRO A 168 36.76 -6.17 6.09
N LYS A 169 37.73 -5.40 6.60
CA LYS A 169 38.52 -4.43 5.83
C LYS A 169 39.24 -5.04 4.62
N ARG A 170 39.45 -6.36 4.58
CA ARG A 170 40.02 -7.12 3.45
C ARG A 170 39.34 -8.48 3.35
N LEU A 171 38.94 -8.86 2.13
CA LEU A 171 38.56 -10.23 1.84
C LEU A 171 39.75 -11.16 1.99
N ARG A 172 39.60 -12.29 2.70
CA ARG A 172 40.63 -13.31 2.85
C ARG A 172 40.89 -14.08 1.55
N THR A 173 39.92 -14.15 0.68
CA THR A 173 39.98 -14.83 -0.63
C THR A 173 39.20 -14.02 -1.66
N GLN A 174 39.79 -13.87 -2.85
CA GLN A 174 39.08 -13.31 -4.00
C GLN A 174 38.16 -14.39 -4.55
N ARG A 175 36.84 -14.08 -4.60
CA ARG A 175 35.82 -14.94 -5.23
C ARG A 175 35.23 -14.22 -6.41
N THR A 176 35.13 -14.90 -7.53
CA THR A 176 34.39 -14.43 -8.70
C THR A 176 32.96 -14.95 -8.56
N CYS A 177 31.97 -14.05 -8.51
CA CYS A 177 30.54 -14.39 -8.51
C CYS A 177 29.94 -13.96 -9.84
N SER A 178 29.16 -14.83 -10.46
CA SER A 178 28.34 -14.49 -11.62
C SER A 178 26.88 -14.39 -11.17
N TRP A 179 26.24 -13.28 -11.52
CA TRP A 179 24.82 -13.07 -11.25
C TRP A 179 24.05 -13.24 -12.55
N VAL A 180 23.00 -14.03 -12.53
CA VAL A 180 22.03 -14.12 -13.63
C VAL A 180 20.84 -13.26 -13.21
N VAL A 181 20.57 -12.20 -13.99
CA VAL A 181 19.43 -11.28 -13.81
C VAL A 181 18.32 -11.69 -14.77
#